data_80b5fee8633b19f0b84010c7b7ca7f87
#
_entry.id   80b5fee8633b19f0b84010c7b7ca7f87
#
_cell.length_a   1.000
_cell.length_b   1.000
_cell.length_c   1.000
_cell.angle_alpha   90.00
_cell.angle_beta   90.00
_cell.angle_gamma   90.00
#
_symmetry.space_group_name_H-M   'P 1'
#
loop_
_entity.id
_entity.type
_entity.pdbx_description
1 polymer ?
#
loop_
_entity_poly.entity_id
_entity_poly.type
_entity_poly.pdbx_seq_one_letter_code
_entity_poly.pdbx_strand_id
1 'polypeptide(L)'
;MQTSIMRSVSAVALTMVLAAGASAAPLDPAVACGFAKMHAALKASSALNTCFRRAIQTGSDPDLACVDAAHATLSTTFAKIDAKGGCGATGDAPPVELLVDRFSEQLAQELNGTCLPTGSACGNITPCCAGLVCTVTVIGQTPVCG
;
A
#
# COMPACT_ATOMS: atom_id res chain seq x y z
N MET A 1 40.23 -23.06 54.46
CA MET A 1 38.81 -22.98 54.87
C MET A 1 38.02 -22.50 53.67
N GLN A 2 37.40 -23.45 52.94
CA GLN A 2 36.54 -23.16 51.80
C GLN A 2 35.12 -23.49 52.18
N THR A 3 34.26 -22.48 52.27
CA THR A 3 32.84 -22.61 52.60
C THR A 3 32.05 -22.76 51.30
N SER A 4 31.60 -23.99 51.05
CA SER A 4 30.65 -24.31 49.95
C SER A 4 29.27 -23.75 50.26
N ILE A 5 28.79 -22.82 49.42
CA ILE A 5 27.40 -22.35 49.45
C ILE A 5 26.61 -23.16 48.41
N MET A 6 25.85 -24.14 48.90
CA MET A 6 24.82 -24.82 48.09
C MET A 6 23.67 -23.84 47.80
N ARG A 7 23.51 -23.49 46.52
CA ARG A 7 22.32 -22.78 46.05
C ARG A 7 21.24 -23.79 45.65
N SER A 8 20.18 -23.84 46.44
CA SER A 8 18.95 -24.55 46.12
C SER A 8 18.27 -23.89 44.91
N VAL A 9 18.18 -24.61 43.80
CA VAL A 9 17.42 -24.22 42.64
C VAL A 9 15.97 -24.69 42.86
N SER A 10 15.09 -23.78 43.23
CA SER A 10 13.64 -24.03 43.28
C SER A 10 13.10 -24.13 41.84
N ALA A 11 12.67 -25.32 41.47
CA ALA A 11 11.95 -25.58 40.23
C ALA A 11 10.55 -24.97 40.32
N VAL A 12 10.33 -23.82 39.66
CA VAL A 12 9.00 -23.24 39.43
C VAL A 12 8.36 -24.02 38.29
N ALA A 13 7.41 -24.91 38.63
CA ALA A 13 6.58 -25.59 37.65
C ALA A 13 5.65 -24.56 37.00
N LEU A 14 5.99 -24.17 35.75
CA LEU A 14 5.17 -23.28 34.91
C LEU A 14 4.01 -24.12 34.33
N THR A 15 2.86 -24.11 35.01
CA THR A 15 1.61 -24.69 34.52
C THR A 15 1.14 -23.84 33.32
N MET A 16 1.43 -24.29 32.10
CA MET A 16 0.80 -23.75 30.88
C MET A 16 -0.69 -24.12 30.90
N VAL A 17 -1.51 -23.16 31.26
CA VAL A 17 -2.95 -23.18 30.97
C VAL A 17 -3.11 -23.10 29.48
N LEU A 18 -3.35 -24.24 28.82
CA LEU A 18 -3.83 -24.29 27.44
C LEU A 18 -5.20 -23.62 27.41
N ALA A 19 -5.20 -22.33 27.09
CA ALA A 19 -6.41 -21.60 26.75
C ALA A 19 -7.06 -22.35 25.59
N ALA A 20 -8.23 -22.96 25.84
CA ALA A 20 -9.06 -23.57 24.83
C ALA A 20 -9.25 -22.53 23.68
N GLY A 21 -8.72 -22.85 22.50
CA GLY A 21 -8.80 -21.98 21.34
C GLY A 21 -10.26 -21.65 21.06
N ALA A 22 -10.65 -20.42 21.29
CA ALA A 22 -11.89 -19.89 20.75
C ALA A 22 -11.78 -20.06 19.23
N SER A 23 -12.47 -21.05 18.66
CA SER A 23 -12.61 -21.22 17.22
C SER A 23 -13.27 -19.93 16.72
N ALA A 24 -12.48 -19.04 16.13
CA ALA A 24 -13.02 -17.85 15.51
C ALA A 24 -14.04 -18.31 14.46
N ALA A 25 -15.26 -17.79 14.52
CA ALA A 25 -16.28 -18.09 13.52
C ALA A 25 -15.69 -17.79 12.13
N PRO A 26 -15.99 -18.62 11.13
CA PRO A 26 -15.52 -18.37 9.77
C PRO A 26 -15.98 -16.98 9.33
N LEU A 27 -15.08 -16.20 8.75
CA LEU A 27 -15.40 -14.89 8.19
C LEU A 27 -16.45 -15.04 7.09
N ASP A 28 -17.37 -14.08 7.03
CA ASP A 28 -18.27 -13.95 5.90
C ASP A 28 -17.46 -13.97 4.58
N PRO A 29 -17.85 -14.76 3.57
CA PRO A 29 -17.11 -14.89 2.32
C PRO A 29 -16.83 -13.54 1.64
N ALA A 30 -17.77 -12.59 1.69
CA ALA A 30 -17.60 -11.27 1.11
C ALA A 30 -16.55 -10.46 1.86
N VAL A 31 -16.53 -10.56 3.18
CA VAL A 31 -15.51 -9.93 4.03
C VAL A 31 -14.14 -10.56 3.77
N ALA A 32 -14.06 -11.88 3.70
CA ALA A 32 -12.82 -12.59 3.39
C ALA A 32 -12.26 -12.20 2.01
N CYS A 33 -13.14 -12.08 1.00
CA CYS A 33 -12.76 -11.59 -0.32
C CYS A 33 -12.23 -10.17 -0.28
N GLY A 34 -12.91 -9.24 0.40
CA GLY A 34 -12.48 -7.86 0.55
C GLY A 34 -11.09 -7.75 1.18
N PHE A 35 -10.83 -8.51 2.25
CA PHE A 35 -9.50 -8.59 2.85
C PHE A 35 -8.43 -9.09 1.89
N ALA A 36 -8.72 -10.14 1.12
CA ALA A 36 -7.78 -10.70 0.16
C ALA A 36 -7.41 -9.69 -0.93
N LYS A 37 -8.41 -8.96 -1.47
CA LYS A 37 -8.21 -7.90 -2.47
C LYS A 37 -7.44 -6.72 -1.91
N MET A 38 -7.78 -6.26 -0.70
CA MET A 38 -7.03 -5.19 -0.02
C MET A 38 -5.56 -5.57 0.15
N HIS A 39 -5.27 -6.80 0.59
CA HIS A 39 -3.90 -7.28 0.73
C HIS A 39 -3.15 -7.34 -0.61
N ALA A 40 -3.84 -7.72 -1.70
CA ALA A 40 -3.26 -7.70 -3.04
C ALA A 40 -2.95 -6.28 -3.51
N ALA A 41 -3.85 -5.30 -3.27
CA ALA A 41 -3.64 -3.90 -3.58
C ALA A 41 -2.44 -3.30 -2.81
N LEU A 42 -2.31 -3.61 -1.51
CA LEU A 42 -1.16 -3.18 -0.70
C LEU A 42 0.17 -3.76 -1.22
N LYS A 43 0.17 -5.02 -1.66
CA LYS A 43 1.36 -5.62 -2.29
C LYS A 43 1.73 -4.92 -3.59
N ALA A 44 0.76 -4.62 -4.44
CA ALA A 44 0.99 -3.89 -5.69
C ALA A 44 1.54 -2.49 -5.42
N SER A 45 0.95 -1.74 -4.48
CA SER A 45 1.47 -0.43 -4.06
C SER A 45 2.92 -0.53 -3.57
N SER A 46 3.27 -1.53 -2.77
CA SER A 46 4.65 -1.74 -2.32
C SER A 46 5.61 -2.04 -3.47
N ALA A 47 5.17 -2.81 -4.48
CA ALA A 47 5.96 -3.10 -5.67
C ALA A 47 6.19 -1.83 -6.50
N LEU A 48 5.13 -1.05 -6.77
CA LEU A 48 5.21 0.23 -7.48
C LEU A 48 6.12 1.23 -6.77
N ASN A 49 5.97 1.38 -5.45
CA ASN A 49 6.85 2.24 -4.66
C ASN A 49 8.33 1.82 -4.78
N THR A 50 8.60 0.53 -5.00
CA THR A 50 9.97 0.06 -5.26
C THR A 50 10.47 0.50 -6.64
N CYS A 51 9.61 0.48 -7.67
CA CYS A 51 9.94 0.98 -9.01
C CYS A 51 10.21 2.50 -8.97
N PHE A 52 9.36 3.29 -8.36
CA PHE A 52 9.52 4.74 -8.20
C PHE A 52 10.74 5.10 -7.36
N ARG A 53 10.98 4.41 -6.25
CA ARG A 53 12.17 4.64 -5.42
C ARG A 53 13.46 4.42 -6.20
N ARG A 54 13.51 3.40 -7.05
CA ARG A 54 14.68 3.15 -7.91
C ARG A 54 14.85 4.27 -8.92
N ALA A 55 13.79 4.74 -9.55
CA ALA A 55 13.78 5.88 -10.45
C ALA A 55 14.35 7.14 -9.79
N ILE A 56 13.86 7.47 -8.58
CA ILE A 56 14.36 8.59 -7.78
C ILE A 56 15.86 8.47 -7.49
N GLN A 57 16.31 7.26 -7.09
CA GLN A 57 17.73 7.02 -6.77
C GLN A 57 18.66 7.17 -7.99
N THR A 58 18.17 6.87 -9.17
CA THR A 58 18.94 6.95 -10.43
C THR A 58 18.73 8.26 -11.19
N GLY A 59 17.79 9.10 -10.77
CA GLY A 59 17.40 10.32 -11.48
C GLY A 59 16.80 10.03 -12.86
N SER A 60 16.10 8.91 -13.01
CA SER A 60 15.48 8.46 -14.25
C SER A 60 13.96 8.31 -14.10
N ASP A 61 13.27 8.12 -15.21
CA ASP A 61 11.86 7.70 -15.18
C ASP A 61 11.73 6.29 -14.59
N PRO A 62 10.55 5.95 -14.02
CA PRO A 62 10.25 4.60 -13.57
C PRO A 62 10.37 3.58 -14.71
N ASP A 63 10.99 2.44 -14.43
CA ASP A 63 11.09 1.33 -15.37
C ASP A 63 9.68 0.78 -15.67
N LEU A 64 9.23 0.94 -16.92
CA LEU A 64 7.91 0.48 -17.35
C LEU A 64 7.73 -1.01 -17.16
N ALA A 65 8.76 -1.82 -17.37
CA ALA A 65 8.67 -3.26 -17.15
C ALA A 65 8.45 -3.60 -15.67
N CYS A 66 9.02 -2.81 -14.75
CA CYS A 66 8.78 -2.93 -13.31
C CYS A 66 7.31 -2.58 -12.96
N VAL A 67 6.78 -1.49 -13.52
CA VAL A 67 5.40 -1.04 -13.31
C VAL A 67 4.41 -2.08 -13.86
N ASP A 68 4.60 -2.52 -15.11
CA ASP A 68 3.76 -3.52 -15.79
C ASP A 68 3.72 -4.84 -15.01
N ALA A 69 4.85 -5.27 -14.45
CA ALA A 69 4.91 -6.48 -13.62
C ALA A 69 4.09 -6.35 -12.33
N ALA A 70 4.07 -5.16 -11.71
CA ALA A 70 3.24 -4.90 -10.53
C ALA A 70 1.74 -4.97 -10.87
N HIS A 71 1.32 -4.37 -11.99
CA HIS A 71 -0.07 -4.41 -12.49
C HIS A 71 -0.48 -5.83 -12.85
N ALA A 72 0.32 -6.55 -13.63
CA ALA A 72 0.02 -7.93 -14.00
C ALA A 72 -0.14 -8.85 -12.77
N THR A 73 0.65 -8.60 -11.71
CA THR A 73 0.53 -9.33 -10.45
C THR A 73 -0.79 -9.01 -9.75
N LEU A 74 -1.19 -7.74 -9.71
CA LEU A 74 -2.44 -7.31 -9.10
C LEU A 74 -3.64 -7.91 -9.84
N SER A 75 -3.74 -7.71 -11.15
CA SER A 75 -4.81 -8.23 -12.01
C SER A 75 -4.95 -9.75 -11.89
N THR A 76 -3.83 -10.48 -11.97
CA THR A 76 -3.82 -11.95 -11.84
C THR A 76 -4.30 -12.39 -10.46
N THR A 77 -3.91 -11.67 -9.41
CA THR A 77 -4.30 -11.99 -8.03
C THR A 77 -5.79 -11.73 -7.81
N PHE A 78 -6.31 -10.61 -8.32
CA PHE A 78 -7.75 -10.30 -8.26
C PHE A 78 -8.57 -11.35 -8.99
N ALA A 79 -8.17 -11.72 -10.21
CA ALA A 79 -8.85 -12.78 -10.96
C ALA A 79 -8.89 -14.13 -10.20
N LYS A 80 -7.80 -14.50 -9.52
CA LYS A 80 -7.75 -15.70 -8.68
C LYS A 80 -8.66 -15.60 -7.44
N ILE A 81 -8.78 -14.42 -6.86
CA ILE A 81 -9.67 -14.18 -5.70
C ILE A 81 -11.13 -14.28 -6.18
N ASP A 82 -11.47 -13.60 -7.28
CA ASP A 82 -12.82 -13.63 -7.86
C ASP A 82 -13.26 -15.04 -8.25
N ALA A 83 -12.35 -15.84 -8.81
CA ALA A 83 -12.61 -17.23 -9.19
C ALA A 83 -12.96 -18.15 -8.01
N LYS A 84 -12.57 -17.80 -6.78
CA LYS A 84 -12.97 -18.54 -5.56
C LYS A 84 -14.42 -18.32 -5.19
N GLY A 85 -15.03 -17.26 -5.69
CA GLY A 85 -16.40 -16.88 -5.36
C GLY A 85 -16.55 -16.20 -4.00
N GLY A 86 -17.77 -15.79 -3.68
CA GLY A 86 -18.08 -15.12 -2.42
C GLY A 86 -17.77 -13.63 -2.37
N CYS A 87 -17.26 -13.05 -3.45
CA CYS A 87 -16.98 -11.62 -3.54
C CYS A 87 -18.25 -10.80 -3.78
N GLY A 88 -18.41 -9.69 -3.08
CA GLY A 88 -19.50 -8.74 -3.34
C GLY A 88 -19.30 -7.93 -4.64
N ALA A 89 -18.06 -7.78 -5.09
CA ALA A 89 -17.69 -7.16 -6.37
C ALA A 89 -16.66 -8.04 -7.08
N THR A 90 -16.75 -8.09 -8.41
CA THR A 90 -15.81 -8.83 -9.27
C THR A 90 -15.40 -7.95 -10.45
N GLY A 91 -14.24 -8.22 -11.06
CA GLY A 91 -13.73 -7.45 -12.18
C GLY A 91 -13.29 -6.03 -11.81
N ASP A 92 -13.05 -5.77 -10.55
CA ASP A 92 -12.69 -4.48 -9.98
C ASP A 92 -11.17 -4.22 -9.93
N ALA A 93 -10.35 -5.07 -10.57
CA ALA A 93 -8.91 -4.86 -10.67
C ALA A 93 -8.54 -3.52 -11.36
N PRO A 94 -9.11 -3.15 -12.54
CA PRO A 94 -8.71 -1.91 -13.20
C PRO A 94 -8.94 -0.63 -12.40
N PRO A 95 -10.10 -0.39 -11.73
CA PRO A 95 -10.25 0.78 -10.88
C PRO A 95 -9.33 0.77 -9.67
N VAL A 96 -8.98 -0.40 -9.13
CA VAL A 96 -8.03 -0.51 -8.01
C VAL A 96 -6.60 -0.24 -8.48
N GLU A 97 -6.19 -0.70 -9.66
CA GLU A 97 -4.92 -0.36 -10.29
C GLU A 97 -4.75 1.16 -10.40
N LEU A 98 -5.75 1.84 -10.95
CA LEU A 98 -5.71 3.29 -11.09
C LEU A 98 -5.56 4.03 -9.75
N LEU A 99 -6.19 3.53 -8.68
CA LEU A 99 -6.04 4.12 -7.33
C LEU A 99 -4.65 3.89 -6.76
N VAL A 100 -4.09 2.70 -6.95
CA VAL A 100 -2.76 2.33 -6.49
C VAL A 100 -1.69 3.14 -7.22
N ASP A 101 -1.84 3.34 -8.52
CA ASP A 101 -0.95 4.16 -9.34
C ASP A 101 -0.93 5.60 -8.86
N ARG A 102 -2.10 6.23 -8.78
CA ARG A 102 -2.22 7.62 -8.30
C ARG A 102 -1.59 7.82 -6.94
N PHE A 103 -1.85 6.90 -6.01
CA PHE A 103 -1.25 6.97 -4.69
C PHE A 103 0.28 6.87 -4.75
N SER A 104 0.81 5.92 -5.52
CA SER A 104 2.26 5.70 -5.64
C SER A 104 2.97 6.85 -6.33
N GLU A 105 2.37 7.40 -7.39
CA GLU A 105 2.88 8.59 -8.08
C GLU A 105 2.87 9.82 -7.18
N GLN A 106 1.76 10.10 -6.51
CA GLN A 106 1.66 11.24 -5.58
C GLN A 106 2.69 11.12 -4.46
N LEU A 107 2.84 9.94 -3.87
CA LEU A 107 3.83 9.72 -2.84
C LEU A 107 5.26 9.97 -3.35
N ALA A 108 5.59 9.47 -4.55
CA ALA A 108 6.89 9.68 -5.16
C ALA A 108 7.15 11.17 -5.45
N GLN A 109 6.16 11.91 -5.93
CA GLN A 109 6.26 13.33 -6.22
C GLN A 109 6.45 14.17 -4.95
N GLU A 110 5.67 13.88 -3.89
CA GLU A 110 5.83 14.56 -2.59
C GLU A 110 7.21 14.35 -1.99
N LEU A 111 7.69 13.10 -2.00
CA LEU A 111 8.98 12.75 -1.42
C LEU A 111 10.18 13.28 -2.24
N ASN A 112 10.00 13.47 -3.54
CA ASN A 112 11.03 13.99 -4.45
C ASN A 112 10.96 15.51 -4.63
N GLY A 113 9.96 16.18 -4.05
CA GLY A 113 9.75 17.62 -4.19
C GLY A 113 9.42 18.05 -5.63
N THR A 114 8.88 17.13 -6.43
CA THR A 114 8.55 17.40 -7.84
C THR A 114 7.11 17.88 -8.03
N CYS A 115 6.30 17.86 -6.99
CA CYS A 115 4.96 18.45 -7.03
C CYS A 115 5.00 19.99 -6.87
N LEU A 116 3.96 20.66 -7.34
CA LEU A 116 3.85 22.11 -7.30
C LEU A 116 3.26 22.58 -5.96
N PRO A 117 3.93 23.47 -5.20
CA PRO A 117 3.37 24.06 -3.98
C PRO A 117 2.22 25.03 -4.27
N THR A 118 1.51 25.44 -3.20
CA THR A 118 0.43 26.44 -3.26
C THR A 118 0.87 27.69 -4.04
N GLY A 119 0.02 28.17 -4.93
CA GLY A 119 0.25 29.37 -5.74
C GLY A 119 1.12 29.14 -6.97
N SER A 120 1.67 27.95 -7.17
CA SER A 120 2.42 27.64 -8.40
C SER A 120 1.48 27.48 -9.58
N ALA A 121 1.89 27.96 -10.74
CA ALA A 121 1.18 27.73 -12.00
C ALA A 121 1.16 26.22 -12.29
N CYS A 122 -0.02 25.66 -12.47
CA CYS A 122 -0.19 24.24 -12.71
C CYS A 122 -0.77 23.96 -14.10
N GLY A 123 -0.55 22.75 -14.58
CA GLY A 123 -1.01 22.29 -15.90
C GLY A 123 -1.02 20.75 -15.95
N ASN A 124 -1.00 20.22 -17.14
CA ASN A 124 -1.18 18.78 -17.34
C ASN A 124 0.08 17.91 -17.05
N ILE A 125 1.23 18.51 -16.75
CA ILE A 125 2.51 17.80 -16.68
C ILE A 125 3.02 17.61 -15.25
N THR A 126 2.82 18.60 -14.37
CA THR A 126 3.26 18.51 -12.98
C THR A 126 2.07 18.74 -12.06
N PRO A 127 1.69 17.75 -11.26
CA PRO A 127 0.55 17.89 -10.35
C PRO A 127 0.86 18.82 -9.19
N CYS A 128 -0.17 19.37 -8.58
CA CYS A 128 -0.06 20.06 -7.31
C CYS A 128 0.27 19.06 -6.18
N CYS A 129 0.94 19.52 -5.13
CA CYS A 129 1.22 18.69 -3.96
C CYS A 129 -0.08 18.20 -3.28
N ALA A 130 0.02 17.13 -2.46
CA ALA A 130 -1.15 16.49 -1.86
C ALA A 130 -2.01 17.50 -1.08
N GLY A 131 -3.32 17.40 -1.29
CA GLY A 131 -4.29 18.32 -0.71
C GLY A 131 -4.51 19.62 -1.50
N LEU A 132 -3.73 19.87 -2.55
CA LEU A 132 -3.90 21.03 -3.42
C LEU A 132 -4.57 20.62 -4.75
N VAL A 133 -5.37 21.49 -5.31
CA VAL A 133 -6.06 21.26 -6.58
C VAL A 133 -5.63 22.35 -7.57
N CYS A 134 -5.40 21.94 -8.82
CA CYS A 134 -5.15 22.89 -9.89
C CYS A 134 -6.45 23.62 -10.25
N THR A 135 -6.59 24.88 -9.83
CA THR A 135 -7.82 25.66 -10.00
C THR A 135 -7.59 26.90 -10.85
N VAL A 136 -8.59 27.23 -11.69
CA VAL A 136 -8.66 28.50 -12.39
C VAL A 136 -9.54 29.44 -11.58
N THR A 137 -8.95 30.43 -10.96
CA THR A 137 -9.68 31.39 -10.13
C THR A 137 -10.42 32.47 -10.95
N VAL A 138 -9.92 32.79 -12.13
CA VAL A 138 -10.53 33.75 -13.06
C VAL A 138 -10.35 33.27 -14.50
N ILE A 139 -11.38 33.39 -15.32
CA ILE A 139 -11.33 33.03 -16.74
C ILE A 139 -10.22 33.83 -17.44
N GLY A 140 -9.31 33.14 -18.12
CA GLY A 140 -8.17 33.75 -18.82
C GLY A 140 -6.89 33.89 -17.99
N GLN A 141 -6.89 33.47 -16.71
CA GLN A 141 -5.67 33.34 -15.90
C GLN A 141 -5.09 31.93 -15.95
N THR A 142 -3.79 31.87 -15.72
CA THR A 142 -3.09 30.57 -15.58
C THR A 142 -3.63 29.83 -14.35
N PRO A 143 -4.00 28.53 -14.46
CA PRO A 143 -4.38 27.74 -13.31
C PRO A 143 -3.26 27.70 -12.26
N VAL A 144 -3.62 27.72 -10.99
CA VAL A 144 -2.68 27.65 -9.86
C VAL A 144 -3.08 26.57 -8.86
N CYS A 145 -2.09 26.04 -8.15
CA CYS A 145 -2.31 25.10 -7.07
C CYS A 145 -2.87 25.82 -5.83
N GLY A 146 -4.03 25.43 -5.33
CA GLY A 146 -4.68 26.01 -4.15
C GLY A 146 -5.61 25.05 -3.46
#